data_e5264859b202f1727b6d6ed68ae2d2e2
#
_entry.id   e5264859b202f1727b6d6ed68ae2d2e2
#
_cell.length_a   1.000
_cell.length_b   1.000
_cell.length_c   1.000
_cell.angle_alpha   90.00
_cell.angle_beta   90.00
_cell.angle_gamma   90.00
#
_symmetry.space_group_name_H-M   'P 1'
#
loop_
_entity.id
_entity.type
_entity.pdbx_description
1 polymer ?
#
loop_
_entity_poly.entity_id
_entity_poly.type
_entity_poly.pdbx_seq_one_letter_code
_entity_poly.pdbx_strand_id
1 'polypeptide(L)'
;MNLKNYNERVVVTGMGVISCIGQTVNKFWNNLVEGNSGISKLTQVNTDGYSCKIGGEITNFDPNDYMDKKEAKRMARFSQFAVAASLEAISSADLDFNKIDLDQIGVFLGTGSGGLPETEKEDLLMFQKNKNTISPLYVPKMLPNMA
;
A
#
# COMPACT_ATOMS: atom_id res chain seq x y z
N MET A 1 -12.82 -25.11 24.63
CA MET A 1 -12.18 -23.86 24.21
C MET A 1 -12.09 -22.99 25.46
N ASN A 2 -10.93 -23.00 26.15
CA ASN A 2 -10.74 -22.20 27.37
C ASN A 2 -10.63 -20.73 26.94
N LEU A 3 -11.64 -19.93 27.28
CA LEU A 3 -11.59 -18.49 27.22
C LEU A 3 -10.53 -18.04 28.24
N LYS A 4 -9.30 -17.86 27.75
CA LYS A 4 -8.20 -17.28 28.52
C LYS A 4 -8.60 -15.87 28.95
N ASN A 5 -8.26 -15.55 30.18
CA ASN A 5 -8.53 -14.35 30.93
C ASN A 5 -8.61 -13.06 30.09
N TYR A 6 -9.73 -12.37 30.20
CA TYR A 6 -10.00 -11.01 29.64
C TYR A 6 -9.07 -9.90 30.18
N ASN A 7 -7.99 -10.26 30.87
CA ASN A 7 -7.06 -9.32 31.50
C ASN A 7 -5.77 -9.08 30.68
N GLU A 8 -5.59 -9.71 29.53
CA GLU A 8 -4.45 -9.46 28.66
C GLU A 8 -4.76 -8.21 27.79
N ARG A 9 -3.99 -7.15 28.00
CA ARG A 9 -4.13 -5.92 27.21
C ARG A 9 -3.45 -6.10 25.86
N VAL A 10 -4.19 -5.83 24.78
CA VAL A 10 -3.63 -5.71 23.43
C VAL A 10 -3.05 -4.30 23.29
N VAL A 11 -1.83 -4.21 22.79
CA VAL A 11 -1.11 -2.95 22.60
C VAL A 11 -0.59 -2.83 21.15
N VAL A 12 -0.49 -1.60 20.64
CA VAL A 12 0.19 -1.31 19.38
C VAL A 12 1.68 -1.13 19.70
N THR A 13 2.52 -1.97 19.09
CA THR A 13 3.98 -1.95 19.31
C THR A 13 4.74 -1.18 18.25
N GLY A 14 4.20 -1.07 17.04
CA GLY A 14 4.81 -0.32 15.96
C GLY A 14 3.76 0.16 14.96
N MET A 15 4.11 1.20 14.22
CA MET A 15 3.26 1.80 13.19
C MET A 15 4.08 2.11 11.95
N GLY A 16 3.42 2.07 10.78
CA GLY A 16 3.98 2.52 9.53
C GLY A 16 2.90 3.14 8.66
N VAL A 17 3.26 4.11 7.83
CA VAL A 17 2.29 4.84 7.01
C VAL A 17 2.88 5.28 5.68
N ILE A 18 2.09 5.10 4.62
CA ILE A 18 2.32 5.72 3.30
C ILE A 18 1.08 6.50 2.94
N SER A 19 1.20 7.82 2.85
CA SER A 19 0.09 8.71 2.55
C SER A 19 0.53 9.92 1.72
N CYS A 20 -0.45 10.69 1.21
CA CYS A 20 -0.19 11.92 0.47
C CYS A 20 0.39 13.07 1.32
N ILE A 21 0.32 13.00 2.65
CA ILE A 21 0.92 13.99 3.56
C ILE A 21 2.20 13.50 4.23
N GLY A 22 2.57 12.22 4.07
CA GLY A 22 3.81 11.69 4.62
C GLY A 22 3.99 10.22 4.30
N GLN A 23 5.22 9.82 4.06
CA GLN A 23 5.61 8.43 3.76
C GLN A 23 6.41 7.80 4.90
N THR A 24 6.35 8.41 6.08
CA THR A 24 6.81 7.87 7.36
C THR A 24 5.88 8.41 8.45
N VAL A 25 5.77 7.70 9.56
CA VAL A 25 4.93 8.11 10.72
C VAL A 25 5.30 9.51 11.19
N ASN A 26 6.58 9.82 11.31
CA ASN A 26 7.04 11.14 11.75
C ASN A 26 6.62 12.25 10.79
N LYS A 27 6.81 12.04 9.48
CA LYS A 27 6.45 13.04 8.46
C LYS A 27 4.94 13.22 8.37
N PHE A 28 4.19 12.11 8.42
CA PHE A 28 2.73 12.13 8.46
C PHE A 28 2.23 12.92 9.66
N TRP A 29 2.75 12.63 10.86
CA TRP A 29 2.33 13.27 12.09
C TRP A 29 2.62 14.79 12.11
N ASN A 30 3.84 15.17 11.73
CA ASN A 30 4.23 16.58 11.67
C ASN A 30 3.33 17.37 10.71
N ASN A 31 3.12 16.88 9.51
CA ASN A 31 2.24 17.52 8.54
C ASN A 31 0.78 17.57 9.01
N LEU A 32 0.32 16.53 9.70
CA LEU A 32 -1.03 16.50 10.27
C LEU A 32 -1.20 17.58 11.35
N VAL A 33 -0.25 17.69 12.28
CA VAL A 33 -0.28 18.70 13.38
C VAL A 33 -0.16 20.12 12.83
N GLU A 34 0.64 20.32 11.79
CA GLU A 34 0.78 21.62 11.12
C GLU A 34 -0.43 21.99 10.25
N GLY A 35 -1.38 21.08 10.04
CA GLY A 35 -2.53 21.29 9.19
C GLY A 35 -2.22 21.28 7.69
N ASN A 36 -1.10 20.68 7.28
CA ASN A 36 -0.71 20.57 5.89
C ASN A 36 -1.66 19.62 5.13
N SER A 37 -2.25 20.12 4.04
CA SER A 37 -3.14 19.31 3.20
C SER A 37 -2.36 18.53 2.16
N GLY A 38 -2.67 17.23 2.03
CA GLY A 38 -2.21 16.40 0.93
C GLY A 38 -3.14 16.40 -0.29
N ILE A 39 -4.21 17.19 -0.26
CA ILE A 39 -5.14 17.31 -1.37
C ILE A 39 -4.62 18.36 -2.35
N SER A 40 -4.43 17.93 -3.60
CA SER A 40 -3.95 18.79 -4.69
C SER A 40 -4.64 18.44 -6.00
N LYS A 41 -4.33 19.17 -7.06
CA LYS A 41 -4.80 18.80 -8.40
C LYS A 41 -4.23 17.42 -8.78
N LEU A 42 -5.11 16.51 -9.23
CA LEU A 42 -4.72 15.17 -9.69
C LEU A 42 -3.83 15.26 -10.93
N THR A 43 -2.75 14.50 -10.92
CA THR A 43 -1.73 14.48 -11.98
C THR A 43 -1.50 13.09 -12.57
N GLN A 44 -1.84 12.03 -11.85
CA GLN A 44 -1.64 10.63 -12.27
C GLN A 44 -2.80 10.08 -13.11
N VAL A 45 -3.92 10.79 -13.15
CA VAL A 45 -5.10 10.43 -13.93
C VAL A 45 -5.56 11.58 -14.79
N ASN A 46 -6.13 11.29 -15.97
CA ASN A 46 -6.80 12.31 -16.77
C ASN A 46 -8.14 12.67 -16.11
N THR A 47 -8.29 13.94 -15.75
CA THR A 47 -9.49 14.47 -15.10
C THR A 47 -10.44 15.21 -16.05
N ASP A 48 -10.22 15.13 -17.37
CA ASP A 48 -11.11 15.75 -18.36
C ASP A 48 -12.51 15.13 -18.29
N GLY A 49 -13.52 15.96 -18.26
CA GLY A 49 -14.91 15.52 -18.13
C GLY A 49 -15.39 15.20 -16.72
N TYR A 50 -14.49 15.15 -15.72
CA TYR A 50 -14.87 14.95 -14.31
C TYR A 50 -15.11 16.28 -13.60
N SER A 51 -16.12 16.30 -12.72
CA SER A 51 -16.43 17.47 -11.88
C SER A 51 -15.39 17.70 -10.79
N CYS A 52 -14.84 16.63 -10.22
CA CYS A 52 -13.78 16.69 -9.21
C CYS A 52 -12.43 16.44 -9.87
N LYS A 53 -11.48 17.37 -9.65
CA LYS A 53 -10.14 17.34 -10.23
C LYS A 53 -9.03 17.38 -9.18
N ILE A 54 -9.41 17.21 -7.90
CA ILE A 54 -8.49 17.23 -6.77
C ILE A 54 -8.59 15.93 -5.99
N GLY A 55 -7.49 15.54 -5.36
CA GLY A 55 -7.41 14.33 -4.53
C GLY A 55 -6.06 14.21 -3.84
N GLY A 56 -5.91 13.21 -2.98
CA GLY A 56 -4.64 12.86 -2.36
C GLY A 56 -3.87 11.88 -3.23
N GLU A 57 -2.77 12.32 -3.82
CA GLU A 57 -1.87 11.47 -4.61
C GLU A 57 -0.54 11.25 -3.90
N ILE A 58 0.02 10.06 -4.06
CA ILE A 58 1.41 9.76 -3.67
C ILE A 58 2.24 9.74 -4.95
N THR A 59 2.93 10.82 -5.25
CA THR A 59 3.63 11.01 -6.53
C THR A 59 5.12 10.66 -6.47
N ASN A 60 5.74 10.79 -5.31
CA ASN A 60 7.19 10.69 -5.09
C ASN A 60 7.61 9.40 -4.36
N PHE A 61 6.82 8.34 -4.45
CA PHE A 61 7.17 7.03 -3.88
C PHE A 61 8.00 6.22 -4.87
N ASP A 62 9.21 5.85 -4.47
CA ASP A 62 10.05 4.88 -5.18
C ASP A 62 10.03 3.53 -4.41
N PRO A 63 9.47 2.46 -5.01
CA PRO A 63 9.46 1.16 -4.36
C PRO A 63 10.87 0.56 -4.15
N ASN A 64 11.88 1.01 -4.93
CA ASN A 64 13.26 0.51 -4.78
C ASN A 64 13.91 0.94 -3.46
N ASP A 65 13.35 1.91 -2.75
CA ASP A 65 13.79 2.28 -1.39
C ASP A 65 13.40 1.21 -0.34
N TYR A 66 12.45 0.33 -0.67
CA TYR A 66 11.85 -0.64 0.27
C TYR A 66 12.01 -2.10 -0.15
N MET A 67 12.17 -2.37 -1.44
CA MET A 67 12.22 -3.72 -1.99
C MET A 67 13.08 -3.76 -3.25
N ASP A 68 13.52 -4.95 -3.66
CA ASP A 68 14.30 -5.07 -4.88
C ASP A 68 13.46 -4.79 -6.13
N LYS A 69 14.13 -4.30 -7.19
CA LYS A 69 13.50 -3.89 -8.45
C LYS A 69 12.70 -5.00 -9.14
N LYS A 70 13.08 -6.26 -8.95
CA LYS A 70 12.40 -7.40 -9.57
C LYS A 70 11.08 -7.69 -8.85
N GLU A 71 11.08 -7.61 -7.53
CA GLU A 71 9.89 -7.74 -6.69
C GLU A 71 8.94 -6.57 -6.93
N ALA A 72 9.45 -5.34 -6.88
CA ALA A 72 8.67 -4.14 -7.15
C ALA A 72 7.89 -4.21 -8.48
N LYS A 73 8.51 -4.74 -9.54
CA LYS A 73 7.87 -4.92 -10.85
C LYS A 73 6.74 -5.95 -10.86
N ARG A 74 6.75 -6.91 -9.93
CA ARG A 74 5.73 -7.95 -9.82
C ARG A 74 4.53 -7.53 -9.00
N MET A 75 4.69 -6.51 -8.16
CA MET A 75 3.65 -6.00 -7.27
C MET A 75 2.87 -4.86 -7.92
N ALA A 76 1.58 -4.77 -7.60
CA ALA A 76 0.81 -3.57 -7.85
C ALA A 76 1.17 -2.48 -6.83
N ARG A 77 0.81 -1.23 -7.13
CA ARG A 77 1.20 -0.09 -6.29
C ARG A 77 0.64 -0.18 -4.86
N PHE A 78 -0.59 -0.68 -4.70
CA PHE A 78 -1.17 -0.87 -3.36
C PHE A 78 -0.38 -1.88 -2.51
N SER A 79 0.12 -2.96 -3.14
CA SER A 79 0.98 -3.95 -2.47
C SER A 79 2.34 -3.35 -2.10
N GLN A 80 2.92 -2.51 -2.98
CA GLN A 80 4.17 -1.80 -2.68
C GLN A 80 4.01 -0.88 -1.47
N PHE A 81 2.89 -0.16 -1.36
CA PHE A 81 2.57 0.67 -0.19
C PHE A 81 2.40 -0.16 1.08
N ALA A 82 1.69 -1.29 0.98
CA ALA A 82 1.49 -2.18 2.13
C ALA A 82 2.82 -2.72 2.67
N VAL A 83 3.71 -3.18 1.78
CA VAL A 83 5.06 -3.65 2.16
C VAL A 83 5.87 -2.53 2.80
N ALA A 84 5.92 -1.34 2.19
CA ALA A 84 6.68 -0.21 2.71
C ALA A 84 6.21 0.22 4.11
N ALA A 85 4.89 0.34 4.32
CA ALA A 85 4.32 0.66 5.62
C ALA A 85 4.57 -0.45 6.65
N SER A 86 4.49 -1.73 6.23
CA SER A 86 4.77 -2.86 7.12
C SER A 86 6.23 -2.90 7.58
N LEU A 87 7.16 -2.60 6.70
CA LEU A 87 8.60 -2.52 7.04
C LEU A 87 8.87 -1.42 8.08
N GLU A 88 8.24 -0.24 7.94
CA GLU A 88 8.34 0.82 8.95
C GLU A 88 7.73 0.37 10.28
N ALA A 89 6.56 -0.27 10.27
CA ALA A 89 5.90 -0.77 11.48
C ALA A 89 6.75 -1.82 12.20
N ILE A 90 7.34 -2.77 11.49
CA ILE A 90 8.23 -3.81 12.03
C ILE A 90 9.48 -3.18 12.64
N SER A 91 10.10 -2.23 11.93
CA SER A 91 11.26 -1.49 12.42
C SER A 91 10.93 -0.66 13.67
N SER A 92 9.79 0.01 13.68
CA SER A 92 9.29 0.80 14.80
C SER A 92 8.98 -0.04 16.04
N ALA A 93 8.57 -1.30 15.84
CA ALA A 93 8.28 -2.25 16.91
C ALA A 93 9.52 -2.94 17.48
N ASP A 94 10.70 -2.73 16.88
CA ASP A 94 11.95 -3.44 17.22
C ASP A 94 11.78 -4.98 17.22
N LEU A 95 11.04 -5.49 16.25
CA LEU A 95 10.75 -6.92 16.14
C LEU A 95 11.97 -7.69 15.60
N ASP A 96 12.49 -8.59 16.41
CA ASP A 96 13.54 -9.54 16.02
C ASP A 96 12.92 -10.91 15.72
N PHE A 97 12.73 -11.23 14.46
CA PHE A 97 12.12 -12.48 14.00
C PHE A 97 12.92 -13.74 14.41
N ASN A 98 14.19 -13.61 14.83
CA ASN A 98 14.98 -14.73 15.35
C ASN A 98 14.62 -15.06 16.79
N LYS A 99 13.92 -14.17 17.50
CA LYS A 99 13.55 -14.32 18.93
C LYS A 99 12.07 -14.59 19.17
N ILE A 100 11.28 -14.56 18.12
CA ILE A 100 9.82 -14.73 18.20
C ILE A 100 9.42 -16.05 17.54
N ASP A 101 8.40 -16.69 18.09
CA ASP A 101 7.76 -17.85 17.46
C ASP A 101 6.90 -17.36 16.28
N LEU A 102 7.36 -17.63 15.06
CA LEU A 102 6.68 -17.20 13.83
C LEU A 102 5.30 -17.85 13.66
N ASP A 103 5.06 -19.02 14.27
CA ASP A 103 3.75 -19.67 14.22
C ASP A 103 2.69 -18.95 15.07
N GLN A 104 3.11 -17.99 15.90
CA GLN A 104 2.23 -17.13 16.70
C GLN A 104 1.96 -15.77 16.03
N ILE A 105 2.48 -15.54 14.83
CA ILE A 105 2.31 -14.27 14.10
C ILE A 105 1.30 -14.45 12.99
N GLY A 106 0.28 -13.59 12.96
CA GLY A 106 -0.68 -13.50 11.86
C GLY A 106 -0.48 -12.21 11.07
N VAL A 107 -0.67 -12.29 9.74
CA VAL A 107 -0.71 -11.11 8.86
C VAL A 107 -2.14 -10.91 8.38
N PHE A 108 -2.68 -9.71 8.60
CA PHE A 108 -4.02 -9.33 8.19
C PHE A 108 -3.93 -8.08 7.33
N LEU A 109 -4.33 -8.19 6.07
CA LEU A 109 -4.34 -7.07 5.13
C LEU A 109 -5.76 -6.80 4.64
N GLY A 110 -6.19 -5.55 4.71
CA GLY A 110 -7.43 -5.07 4.12
C GLY A 110 -7.15 -4.12 2.96
N THR A 111 -7.90 -4.25 1.87
CA THR A 111 -7.85 -3.33 0.74
C THR A 111 -9.24 -3.14 0.16
N GLY A 112 -9.52 -1.93 -0.37
CA GLY A 112 -10.84 -1.62 -0.97
C GLY A 112 -11.01 -2.26 -2.35
N SER A 113 -10.08 -2.02 -3.26
CA SER A 113 -10.22 -2.40 -4.68
C SER A 113 -9.02 -3.13 -5.27
N GLY A 114 -7.98 -3.40 -4.48
CA GLY A 114 -6.78 -4.06 -4.99
C GLY A 114 -6.11 -3.29 -6.13
N GLY A 115 -5.73 -4.02 -7.18
CA GLY A 115 -5.02 -3.48 -8.35
C GLY A 115 -5.94 -2.95 -9.45
N LEU A 116 -6.98 -2.18 -9.13
CA LEU A 116 -7.88 -1.58 -10.14
C LEU A 116 -7.15 -0.81 -11.25
N PRO A 117 -6.09 -0.02 -10.97
CA PRO A 117 -5.32 0.65 -12.02
C PRO A 117 -4.64 -0.31 -13.00
N GLU A 118 -4.28 -1.52 -12.56
CA GLU A 118 -3.72 -2.54 -13.45
C GLU A 118 -4.79 -3.11 -14.39
N THR A 119 -6.03 -3.23 -13.93
CA THR A 119 -7.17 -3.63 -14.76
C THR A 119 -7.43 -2.60 -15.85
N GLU A 120 -7.55 -1.32 -15.48
CA GLU A 120 -7.73 -0.24 -16.44
C GLU A 120 -6.64 -0.21 -17.51
N LYS A 121 -5.39 -0.39 -17.09
CA LYS A 121 -4.24 -0.43 -18.00
C LYS A 121 -4.32 -1.58 -19.01
N GLU A 122 -4.67 -2.79 -18.57
CA GLU A 122 -4.78 -3.94 -19.48
C GLU A 122 -6.00 -3.78 -20.40
N ASP A 123 -7.13 -3.26 -19.92
CA ASP A 123 -8.32 -2.95 -20.72
C ASP A 123 -7.99 -1.94 -21.84
N LEU A 124 -7.28 -0.87 -21.51
CA LEU A 124 -6.83 0.11 -22.49
C LEU A 124 -5.92 -0.52 -23.56
N LEU A 125 -5.02 -1.43 -23.17
CA LEU A 125 -4.17 -2.14 -24.11
C LEU A 125 -4.96 -3.07 -25.03
N MET A 126 -5.94 -3.80 -24.49
CA MET A 126 -6.78 -4.72 -25.25
C MET A 126 -7.71 -3.98 -26.22
N PHE A 127 -8.48 -3.03 -25.72
CA PHE A 127 -9.56 -2.42 -26.47
C PHE A 127 -9.10 -1.25 -27.35
N GLN A 128 -8.14 -0.45 -26.93
CA GLN A 128 -7.67 0.69 -27.70
C GLN A 128 -6.48 0.38 -28.60
N LYS A 129 -5.60 -0.53 -28.18
CA LYS A 129 -4.38 -0.89 -28.94
C LYS A 129 -4.48 -2.26 -29.63
N ASN A 130 -5.64 -2.90 -29.64
CA ASN A 130 -5.90 -4.22 -30.22
C ASN A 130 -4.84 -5.28 -29.81
N LYS A 131 -4.37 -5.22 -28.56
CA LYS A 131 -3.41 -6.18 -28.06
C LYS A 131 -4.14 -7.48 -27.69
N ASN A 132 -3.78 -8.58 -28.32
CA ASN A 132 -4.43 -9.89 -28.12
C ASN A 132 -3.87 -10.69 -26.93
N THR A 133 -3.02 -10.09 -26.10
CA THR A 133 -2.38 -10.79 -24.99
C THR A 133 -2.42 -9.92 -23.72
N ILE A 134 -2.77 -10.53 -22.60
CA ILE A 134 -2.74 -9.93 -21.27
C ILE A 134 -1.41 -10.27 -20.59
N SER A 135 -0.91 -9.36 -19.75
CA SER A 135 0.29 -9.62 -18.97
C SER A 135 0.11 -10.85 -18.06
N PRO A 136 1.07 -11.78 -18.00
CA PRO A 136 1.03 -12.90 -17.03
C PRO A 136 0.99 -12.43 -15.57
N LEU A 137 1.43 -11.20 -15.30
CA LEU A 137 1.40 -10.59 -13.98
C LEU A 137 0.10 -9.84 -13.68
N TYR A 138 -0.85 -9.82 -14.62
CA TYR A 138 -2.13 -9.12 -14.43
C TYR A 138 -2.90 -9.65 -13.22
N VAL A 139 -3.16 -10.97 -13.20
CA VAL A 139 -3.92 -11.58 -12.11
C VAL A 139 -3.26 -11.37 -10.74
N PRO A 140 -1.95 -11.65 -10.54
CA PRO A 140 -1.28 -11.35 -9.29
C PRO A 140 -1.36 -9.88 -8.87
N LYS A 141 -1.33 -8.94 -9.83
CA LYS A 141 -1.41 -7.51 -9.52
C LYS A 141 -2.82 -7.01 -9.24
N MET A 142 -3.82 -7.63 -9.85
CA MET A 142 -5.22 -7.22 -9.71
C MET A 142 -5.82 -7.67 -8.37
N LEU A 143 -5.49 -8.88 -7.93
CA LEU A 143 -6.14 -9.50 -6.78
C LEU A 143 -5.78 -8.80 -5.45
N PRO A 144 -6.80 -8.45 -4.63
CA PRO A 144 -6.58 -7.73 -3.37
C PRO A 144 -5.78 -8.53 -2.32
N ASN A 145 -5.80 -9.85 -2.38
CA ASN A 145 -5.08 -10.74 -1.45
C ASN A 145 -3.62 -11.03 -1.85
N MET A 146 -3.09 -10.32 -2.84
CA MET A 146 -1.71 -10.50 -3.33
C MET A 146 -0.73 -9.43 -2.81
N ALA A 147 -1.13 -8.69 -1.79
CA ALA A 147 -0.27 -7.73 -1.12
C ALA A 147 0.50 -8.35 0.05
#